data_e0cb364b482eba06b5456b781e6cb10c
#
_entry.id   e0cb364b482eba06b5456b781e6cb10c
#
_cell.length_a   1.000
_cell.length_b   1.000
_cell.length_c   1.000
_cell.angle_alpha   90.00
_cell.angle_beta   90.00
_cell.angle_gamma   90.00
#
_symmetry.space_group_name_H-M   'P 1'
#
loop_
_entity.id
_entity.type
_entity.pdbx_description
1 polymer ?
#
loop_
_entity_poly.entity_id
_entity_poly.type
_entity_poly.pdbx_seq_one_letter_code
_entity_poly.pdbx_strand_id
1 'polypeptide(L)'
;MAKMIKLPGDLRDWKVTSFVGEDNGCEVYKVSRKIDKNTAQNAILRHAFVGKSNYTDEHAEYFTEEADFIESVKNLDGVSNYLDVYVQDNQNKETCDLYILGQFVYYYFAASQSTWHHRIIDNPV
;
A
#
# COMPACT_ATOMS: atom_id res chain seq x y z
N MET A 1 -15.45 -9.21 -11.16
CA MET A 1 -14.94 -10.10 -10.11
C MET A 1 -13.79 -9.43 -9.39
N ALA A 2 -13.79 -9.49 -8.07
CA ALA A 2 -12.71 -8.88 -7.30
C ALA A 2 -11.41 -9.68 -7.49
N LYS A 3 -10.30 -8.96 -7.65
CA LYS A 3 -8.99 -9.60 -7.63
C LYS A 3 -8.67 -10.01 -6.19
N MET A 4 -8.18 -11.22 -6.04
CA MET A 4 -7.76 -11.72 -4.74
C MET A 4 -6.27 -11.98 -4.82
N ILE A 5 -5.51 -11.26 -4.05
CA ILE A 5 -4.06 -11.42 -3.97
C ILE A 5 -3.68 -11.85 -2.57
N LYS A 6 -2.59 -12.58 -2.48
CA LYS A 6 -2.00 -12.91 -1.19
C LYS A 6 -0.96 -11.89 -0.85
N LEU A 7 -1.00 -11.39 0.35
CA LEU A 7 -0.06 -10.37 0.78
C LEU A 7 1.21 -11.03 1.32
N PRO A 8 2.38 -10.50 0.95
CA PRO A 8 3.64 -11.11 1.34
C PRO A 8 4.12 -10.65 2.71
N GLY A 9 5.09 -11.36 3.25
CA GLY A 9 5.86 -10.94 4.40
C GLY A 9 5.01 -10.63 5.62
N ASP A 10 5.28 -9.51 6.21
CA ASP A 10 4.58 -9.07 7.43
C ASP A 10 3.13 -8.69 7.19
N LEU A 11 2.72 -8.54 5.94
CA LEU A 11 1.35 -8.19 5.59
C LEU A 11 0.44 -9.40 5.42
N ARG A 12 0.96 -10.60 5.57
CA ARG A 12 0.19 -11.83 5.28
C ARG A 12 -1.00 -12.06 6.20
N ASP A 13 -1.05 -11.39 7.35
CA ASP A 13 -2.20 -11.49 8.25
C ASP A 13 -3.40 -10.69 7.74
N TRP A 14 -3.17 -9.79 6.82
CA TRP A 14 -4.23 -9.02 6.18
C TRP A 14 -4.82 -9.82 5.04
N LYS A 15 -6.14 -9.78 4.92
CA LYS A 15 -6.85 -10.47 3.84
C LYS A 15 -7.58 -9.45 3.00
N VAL A 16 -7.50 -9.61 1.69
CA VAL A 16 -8.24 -8.77 0.76
C VAL A 16 -9.72 -9.12 0.85
N THR A 17 -10.55 -8.12 1.09
CA THR A 17 -11.99 -8.29 1.15
C THR A 17 -12.69 -7.80 -0.11
N SER A 18 -12.13 -6.81 -0.79
CA SER A 18 -12.66 -6.37 -2.07
C SER A 18 -11.62 -5.58 -2.84
N PHE A 19 -11.79 -5.54 -4.16
CA PHE A 19 -10.99 -4.70 -5.04
C PHE A 19 -11.76 -3.40 -5.25
N VAL A 20 -11.12 -2.27 -4.96
CA VAL A 20 -11.75 -0.96 -5.07
C VAL A 20 -11.59 -0.38 -6.48
N GLY A 21 -10.42 -0.53 -7.06
CA GLY A 21 -10.14 0.03 -8.38
C GLY A 21 -8.67 0.37 -8.52
N GLU A 22 -8.37 1.20 -9.51
CA GLU A 22 -7.01 1.67 -9.76
C GLU A 22 -6.94 3.17 -9.54
N ASP A 23 -5.84 3.63 -8.98
CA ASP A 23 -5.61 5.03 -8.69
C ASP A 23 -4.13 5.33 -8.85
N ASN A 24 -3.79 6.20 -9.80
CA ASN A 24 -2.41 6.63 -10.07
C ASN A 24 -1.43 5.46 -10.25
N GLY A 25 -1.85 4.45 -11.00
CA GLY A 25 -0.99 3.31 -11.28
C GLY A 25 -0.91 2.28 -10.18
N CYS A 26 -1.69 2.46 -9.12
CA CYS A 26 -1.78 1.48 -8.03
C CYS A 26 -3.11 0.77 -8.07
N GLU A 27 -3.10 -0.52 -7.76
CA GLU A 27 -4.32 -1.24 -7.46
C GLU A 27 -4.71 -0.93 -6.02
N VAL A 28 -5.99 -0.75 -5.77
CA VAL A 28 -6.50 -0.37 -4.45
C VAL A 28 -7.45 -1.43 -3.96
N TYR A 29 -7.23 -1.90 -2.74
CA TYR A 29 -8.01 -2.99 -2.12
C TYR A 29 -8.46 -2.59 -0.74
N LYS A 30 -9.64 -3.09 -0.35
CA LYS A 30 -10.02 -3.13 1.05
C LYS A 30 -9.46 -4.42 1.65
N VAL A 31 -8.86 -4.29 2.81
CA VAL A 31 -8.26 -5.43 3.51
C VAL A 31 -8.71 -5.42 4.96
N SER A 32 -8.61 -6.58 5.58
CA SER A 32 -9.04 -6.76 6.97
C SER A 32 -8.14 -7.78 7.64
N ARG A 33 -7.94 -7.61 8.94
CA ARG A 33 -7.30 -8.64 9.76
C ARG A 33 -8.05 -8.75 11.09
N LYS A 34 -8.02 -9.93 11.67
CA LYS A 34 -8.60 -10.14 12.99
C LYS A 34 -7.64 -9.67 14.06
N ILE A 35 -8.16 -8.89 15.00
CA ILE A 35 -7.42 -8.49 16.19
C ILE A 35 -7.70 -9.49 17.30
N ASP A 36 -8.98 -9.87 17.45
CA ASP A 36 -9.41 -10.90 18.38
C ASP A 36 -10.68 -11.57 17.83
N LYS A 37 -11.32 -12.42 18.65
CA LYS A 37 -12.50 -13.17 18.20
C LYS A 37 -13.62 -12.29 17.66
N ASN A 38 -13.77 -11.10 18.22
CA ASN A 38 -14.94 -10.27 17.96
C ASN A 38 -14.59 -8.99 17.22
N THR A 39 -13.31 -8.73 16.98
CA THR A 39 -12.87 -7.44 16.45
C THR A 39 -11.99 -7.66 15.23
N ALA A 40 -12.30 -6.92 14.18
CA ALA A 40 -11.46 -6.88 12.98
C ALA A 40 -11.01 -5.45 12.74
N GLN A 41 -9.81 -5.31 12.20
CA GLN A 41 -9.29 -4.03 11.75
C GLN A 41 -9.40 -3.97 10.25
N ASN A 42 -9.93 -2.87 9.73
CA ASN A 42 -10.05 -2.63 8.30
C ASN A 42 -9.02 -1.60 7.86
N ALA A 43 -8.52 -1.77 6.66
CA ALA A 43 -7.54 -0.85 6.10
C ALA A 43 -7.68 -0.82 4.58
N ILE A 44 -6.99 0.14 3.97
CA ILE A 44 -6.87 0.24 2.52
C ILE A 44 -5.45 -0.14 2.15
N LEU A 45 -5.33 -1.04 1.19
CA LEU A 45 -4.06 -1.44 0.63
C LEU A 45 -3.90 -0.82 -0.75
N ARG A 46 -2.75 -0.20 -0.98
CA ARG A 46 -2.36 0.26 -2.31
C ARG A 46 -1.17 -0.56 -2.75
N HIS A 47 -1.28 -1.11 -3.95
CA HIS A 47 -0.28 -2.00 -4.52
C HIS A 47 0.24 -1.42 -5.83
N ALA A 48 1.49 -1.00 -5.83
CA ALA A 48 2.19 -0.58 -7.04
C ALA A 48 3.06 -1.73 -7.52
N PHE A 49 3.14 -1.91 -8.83
CA PHE A 49 3.81 -3.05 -9.41
C PHE A 49 4.58 -2.64 -10.65
N VAL A 50 5.80 -3.10 -10.76
CA VAL A 50 6.60 -2.97 -11.98
C VAL A 50 6.91 -4.36 -12.47
N GLY A 51 6.42 -4.68 -13.68
CA GLY A 51 6.65 -5.98 -14.30
C GLY A 51 7.92 -5.99 -15.12
N LYS A 52 8.20 -7.17 -15.68
CA LYS A 52 9.46 -7.43 -16.39
C LYS A 52 9.78 -6.42 -17.49
N SER A 53 8.77 -6.00 -18.24
CA SER A 53 9.00 -5.08 -19.36
C SER A 53 9.37 -3.67 -18.93
N ASN A 54 9.03 -3.29 -17.70
CA ASN A 54 9.23 -1.95 -17.18
C ASN A 54 10.22 -1.89 -16.02
N TYR A 55 10.76 -3.04 -15.61
CA TYR A 55 11.65 -3.09 -14.47
C TYR A 55 12.97 -2.42 -14.79
N THR A 56 13.40 -1.55 -13.89
CA THR A 56 14.74 -0.99 -13.90
C THR A 56 15.23 -0.91 -12.46
N ASP A 57 16.54 -0.82 -12.28
CA ASP A 57 17.10 -0.62 -10.94
C ASP A 57 16.59 0.68 -10.31
N GLU A 58 16.33 1.68 -11.13
CA GLU A 58 15.78 2.94 -10.65
C GLU A 58 14.38 2.79 -10.09
N HIS A 59 13.54 1.98 -10.71
CA HIS A 59 12.21 1.71 -10.20
C HIS A 59 12.26 0.99 -8.85
N ALA A 60 13.11 -0.02 -8.76
CA ALA A 60 13.26 -0.76 -7.51
C ALA A 60 13.79 0.13 -6.39
N GLU A 61 14.73 0.99 -6.71
CA GLU A 61 15.27 1.95 -5.76
C GLU A 61 14.20 2.95 -5.31
N TYR A 62 13.40 3.45 -6.24
CA TYR A 62 12.30 4.36 -5.92
C TYR A 62 11.30 3.71 -4.97
N PHE A 63 10.92 2.47 -5.22
CA PHE A 63 10.01 1.76 -4.33
C PHE A 63 10.61 1.56 -2.94
N THR A 64 11.90 1.25 -2.88
CA THR A 64 12.61 1.09 -1.62
C THR A 64 12.67 2.40 -0.84
N GLU A 65 12.94 3.50 -1.50
CA GLU A 65 12.97 4.82 -0.87
C GLU A 65 11.60 5.22 -0.34
N GLU A 66 10.53 4.94 -1.11
CA GLU A 66 9.18 5.19 -0.65
C GLU A 66 8.84 4.36 0.59
N ALA A 67 9.22 3.09 0.57
CA ALA A 67 9.00 2.21 1.70
C ALA A 67 9.75 2.70 2.94
N ASP A 68 10.98 3.12 2.78
CA ASP A 68 11.80 3.63 3.88
C ASP A 68 11.20 4.90 4.47
N PHE A 69 10.70 5.78 3.62
CA PHE A 69 10.04 6.99 4.10
C PHE A 69 8.81 6.66 4.92
N ILE A 70 7.94 5.78 4.39
CA ILE A 70 6.70 5.40 5.09
C ILE A 70 7.04 4.70 6.41
N GLU A 71 8.03 3.83 6.41
CA GLU A 71 8.48 3.15 7.63
C GLU A 71 8.90 4.16 8.70
N SER A 72 9.54 5.24 8.29
CA SER A 72 10.02 6.25 9.23
C SER A 72 8.91 7.09 9.83
N VAL A 73 7.76 7.23 9.16
CA VAL A 73 6.68 8.12 9.61
C VAL A 73 5.43 7.39 10.09
N LYS A 74 5.31 6.08 9.85
CA LYS A 74 4.06 5.36 10.12
C LYS A 74 3.66 5.36 11.60
N ASN A 75 4.61 5.50 12.50
CA ASN A 75 4.35 5.48 13.94
C ASN A 75 4.27 6.87 14.57
N LEU A 76 4.31 7.92 13.75
CA LEU A 76 4.24 9.28 14.28
C LEU A 76 2.78 9.69 14.46
N ASP A 77 2.38 9.86 15.72
CA ASP A 77 1.00 10.22 16.05
C ASP A 77 0.61 11.56 15.44
N GLY A 78 -0.55 11.58 14.81
CA GLY A 78 -1.08 12.80 14.20
C GLY A 78 -0.42 13.26 12.95
N VAL A 79 0.64 12.57 12.51
CA VAL A 79 1.40 12.95 11.32
C VAL A 79 1.10 12.05 10.15
N SER A 80 0.84 10.77 10.41
CA SER A 80 0.75 9.77 9.36
C SER A 80 -0.51 8.94 9.50
N ASN A 81 -1.10 8.58 8.36
CA ASN A 81 -2.19 7.63 8.30
C ASN A 81 -1.73 6.28 7.75
N TYR A 82 -0.45 6.11 7.61
CA TYR A 82 0.13 4.84 7.20
C TYR A 82 0.11 3.85 8.37
N LEU A 83 -0.28 2.62 8.07
CA LEU A 83 -0.22 1.53 9.05
C LEU A 83 1.00 0.68 8.86
N ASP A 84 1.36 0.41 7.61
CA ASP A 84 2.51 -0.42 7.31
C ASP A 84 2.89 -0.27 5.84
N VAL A 85 4.06 -0.80 5.50
CA VAL A 85 4.56 -0.78 4.13
C VAL A 85 5.45 -2.00 3.93
N TYR A 86 5.45 -2.53 2.72
CA TYR A 86 6.31 -3.65 2.37
C TYR A 86 6.74 -3.52 0.92
N VAL A 87 8.01 -3.70 0.65
CA VAL A 87 8.53 -3.73 -0.70
C VAL A 87 9.08 -5.11 -0.98
N GLN A 88 8.77 -5.65 -2.15
CA GLN A 88 9.28 -6.94 -2.59
C GLN A 88 9.97 -6.74 -3.94
N ASP A 89 11.28 -6.78 -3.92
CA ASP A 89 12.10 -6.65 -5.11
C ASP A 89 12.59 -8.03 -5.53
N ASN A 90 12.07 -8.53 -6.63
CA ASN A 90 12.40 -9.84 -7.18
C ASN A 90 13.37 -9.66 -8.35
N GLN A 91 14.62 -9.35 -8.04
CA GLN A 91 15.61 -9.05 -9.07
C GLN A 91 15.74 -10.16 -10.10
N ASN A 92 15.68 -11.42 -9.67
CA ASN A 92 15.80 -12.55 -10.56
C ASN A 92 14.67 -12.64 -11.59
N LYS A 93 13.50 -12.11 -11.24
CA LYS A 93 12.34 -12.09 -12.13
C LYS A 93 12.13 -10.73 -12.77
N GLU A 94 12.95 -9.76 -12.41
CA GLU A 94 12.85 -8.38 -12.87
C GLU A 94 11.47 -7.79 -12.59
N THR A 95 10.97 -8.00 -11.38
CA THR A 95 9.71 -7.43 -10.92
C THR A 95 9.89 -6.80 -9.55
N CYS A 96 9.06 -5.82 -9.26
CA CYS A 96 9.08 -5.17 -7.96
C CYS A 96 7.68 -4.77 -7.57
N ASP A 97 7.34 -4.98 -6.31
CA ASP A 97 6.02 -4.64 -5.76
C ASP A 97 6.20 -3.75 -4.55
N LEU A 98 5.33 -2.76 -4.43
CA LEU A 98 5.24 -1.90 -3.26
C LEU A 98 3.84 -1.98 -2.71
N TYR A 99 3.71 -2.35 -1.44
CA TYR A 99 2.44 -2.46 -0.74
C TYR A 99 2.38 -1.43 0.36
N ILE A 100 1.35 -0.59 0.35
CA ILE A 100 1.17 0.47 1.35
C ILE A 100 -0.18 0.26 2.00
N LEU A 101 -0.17 0.10 3.33
CA LEU A 101 -1.41 0.01 4.13
C LEU A 101 -1.69 1.37 4.77
N GLY A 102 -2.92 1.83 4.61
CA GLY A 102 -3.36 3.07 5.21
C GLY A 102 -4.66 2.87 5.99
N GLN A 103 -4.96 3.83 6.84
CA GLN A 103 -6.16 3.77 7.65
C GLN A 103 -7.40 3.91 6.77
N PHE A 104 -8.35 3.00 6.95
CA PHE A 104 -9.54 2.92 6.12
C PHE A 104 -10.35 4.21 6.14
N VAL A 105 -10.62 4.73 7.31
CA VAL A 105 -11.47 5.92 7.45
C VAL A 105 -10.85 7.12 6.76
N TYR A 106 -9.57 7.31 6.96
CA TYR A 106 -8.86 8.43 6.35
C TYR A 106 -8.85 8.31 4.83
N TYR A 107 -8.53 7.14 4.31
CA TYR A 107 -8.52 6.93 2.88
C TYR A 107 -9.89 7.21 2.28
N TYR A 108 -10.94 6.67 2.88
CA TYR A 108 -12.29 6.83 2.35
C TYR A 108 -12.69 8.29 2.28
N PHE A 109 -12.39 9.04 3.32
CA PHE A 109 -12.65 10.47 3.33
C PHE A 109 -11.84 11.20 2.26
N ALA A 110 -10.56 10.92 2.18
CA ALA A 110 -9.66 11.59 1.26
C ALA A 110 -9.92 11.20 -0.20
N ALA A 111 -10.39 9.98 -0.45
CA ALA A 111 -10.66 9.52 -1.80
C ALA A 111 -11.79 10.31 -2.47
N SER A 112 -12.64 10.95 -1.71
CA SER A 112 -13.65 11.83 -2.26
C SER A 112 -13.04 13.15 -2.77
N GLN A 113 -11.77 13.40 -2.47
CA GLN A 113 -11.03 14.58 -2.87
C GLN A 113 -9.87 14.15 -3.76
N SER A 114 -9.94 14.47 -5.02
CA SER A 114 -8.97 14.00 -6.01
C SER A 114 -7.53 14.39 -5.70
N THR A 115 -7.30 15.36 -4.85
CA THR A 115 -5.95 15.83 -4.52
C THR A 115 -5.28 15.06 -3.40
N TRP A 116 -6.01 14.18 -2.69
CA TRP A 116 -5.44 13.51 -1.54
C TRP A 116 -4.20 12.70 -1.88
N HIS A 117 -4.26 11.95 -2.95
CA HIS A 117 -3.15 11.10 -3.36
C HIS A 117 -1.89 11.92 -3.60
N HIS A 118 -2.02 13.01 -4.32
CA HIS A 118 -0.88 13.87 -4.62
C HIS A 118 -0.27 14.46 -3.37
N ARG A 119 -1.08 14.83 -2.40
CA ARG A 119 -0.55 15.37 -1.15
C ARG A 119 0.32 14.37 -0.41
N ILE A 120 -0.09 13.12 -0.40
CA ILE A 120 0.61 12.10 0.36
C ILE A 120 1.84 11.60 -0.39
N ILE A 121 1.69 11.34 -1.70
CA ILE A 121 2.75 10.68 -2.48
C ILE A 121 3.73 11.70 -3.05
N ASP A 122 3.23 12.78 -3.66
CA ASP A 122 4.08 13.73 -4.36
C ASP A 122 4.61 14.83 -3.44
N ASN A 123 3.94 15.06 -2.33
CA ASN A 123 4.29 16.09 -1.37
C ASN A 123 4.07 15.57 0.03
N PRO A 124 4.92 14.64 0.47
CA PRO A 124 4.70 13.87 1.69
C PRO A 124 4.85 14.65 2.99
N VAL A 125 5.32 15.85 2.93
CA VAL A 125 5.49 16.64 4.15
C VAL A 125 4.39 17.67 4.30
#